data_8c5eaa81dc40f21ac6775d50a8c13d15
#
_entry.id   8c5eaa81dc40f21ac6775d50a8c13d15
#
_cell.length_a   1.000
_cell.length_b   1.000
_cell.length_c   1.000
_cell.angle_alpha   90.00
_cell.angle_beta   90.00
_cell.angle_gamma   90.00
#
_symmetry.space_group_name_H-M   'P 1'
#
loop_
_entity.id
_entity.type
_entity.pdbx_description
1 polymer ?
#
loop_
_entity_poly.entity_id
_entity_poly.type
_entity_poly.pdbx_seq_one_letter_code
_entity_poly.pdbx_strand_id
1 'polypeptide(L)'
;MKADPLIIEKLQEHDVLVNIEDYHHSYPHCWRRKTPLIFTSTPQWFISMKKNNLINEALNQINNVNWEPSWGLQRIKSMLTDRPDWCVSRQRNWGVPITLVVHKDTGEIHPNQKDLFEKFALAIEKQGISAWDKLDLKDYIQDYDEYVKTSDSLDVWFDSGITHYAVSSKRFGENTVADLYLEGSDQHRGWFQSSLLTSIAMNNSAPYKTVLTHGFVVDEQGRKQSKSLGNVVSPQKVWDSLG
;
A
#
# COMPACT_ATOMS: atom_id res chain seq x y z
N MET A 1 -9.33 -12.21 26.62
CA MET A 1 -10.31 -12.70 25.61
C MET A 1 -10.93 -13.99 26.11
N LYS A 2 -11.87 -14.63 25.36
CA LYS A 2 -12.52 -15.87 25.86
C LYS A 2 -11.55 -17.05 26.07
N ALA A 3 -10.37 -17.02 25.44
CA ALA A 3 -9.36 -18.07 25.59
C ALA A 3 -8.59 -17.99 26.92
N ASP A 4 -8.37 -16.78 27.44
CA ASP A 4 -7.52 -16.57 28.61
C ASP A 4 -8.00 -17.32 29.86
N PRO A 5 -9.31 -17.27 30.22
CA PRO A 5 -9.82 -18.08 31.33
C PRO A 5 -9.64 -19.58 31.15
N LEU A 6 -9.86 -20.08 29.92
CA LEU A 6 -9.69 -21.50 29.62
C LEU A 6 -8.24 -21.96 29.71
N ILE A 7 -7.29 -21.10 29.29
CA ILE A 7 -5.85 -21.42 29.43
C ILE A 7 -5.46 -21.44 30.89
N ILE A 8 -5.92 -20.47 31.68
CA ILE A 8 -5.64 -20.39 33.12
C ILE A 8 -6.19 -21.63 33.80
N GLU A 9 -7.43 -22.01 33.54
CA GLU A 9 -8.05 -23.21 34.06
C GLU A 9 -7.23 -24.46 33.76
N LYS A 10 -6.78 -24.64 32.50
CA LYS A 10 -5.93 -25.76 32.11
C LYS A 10 -4.57 -25.77 32.79
N LEU A 11 -3.94 -24.63 32.99
CA LEU A 11 -2.68 -24.52 33.70
C LEU A 11 -2.85 -24.86 35.19
N GLN A 12 -3.98 -24.49 35.79
CA GLN A 12 -4.33 -24.88 37.18
C GLN A 12 -4.60 -26.37 37.31
N GLU A 13 -5.39 -26.97 36.39
CA GLU A 13 -5.66 -28.42 36.36
C GLU A 13 -4.39 -29.27 36.33
N HIS A 14 -3.34 -28.75 35.64
CA HIS A 14 -2.05 -29.46 35.50
C HIS A 14 -1.01 -29.05 36.56
N ASP A 15 -1.37 -28.22 37.54
CA ASP A 15 -0.50 -27.70 38.60
C ASP A 15 0.79 -27.03 38.07
N VAL A 16 0.68 -26.33 36.96
CA VAL A 16 1.79 -25.61 36.27
C VAL A 16 1.61 -24.11 36.23
N LEU A 17 0.53 -23.55 36.81
CA LEU A 17 0.33 -22.15 36.93
C LEU A 17 1.26 -21.52 37.94
N VAL A 18 2.21 -20.70 37.52
CA VAL A 18 3.20 -20.06 38.40
C VAL A 18 2.66 -18.80 39.07
N ASN A 19 1.98 -17.95 38.30
CA ASN A 19 1.39 -16.71 38.79
C ASN A 19 0.26 -16.24 37.88
N ILE A 20 -0.67 -15.47 38.42
CA ILE A 20 -1.71 -14.75 37.69
C ILE A 20 -1.89 -13.37 38.29
N GLU A 21 -1.91 -12.34 37.45
CA GLU A 21 -2.19 -10.98 37.85
C GLU A 21 -3.01 -10.24 36.78
N ASP A 22 -3.81 -9.28 37.21
CA ASP A 22 -4.51 -8.39 36.29
C ASP A 22 -3.55 -7.32 35.77
N TYR A 23 -3.47 -7.22 34.42
CA TYR A 23 -2.60 -6.27 33.76
C TYR A 23 -3.36 -5.40 32.77
N HIS A 24 -3.30 -4.09 32.96
CA HIS A 24 -3.90 -3.12 32.07
C HIS A 24 -2.90 -2.55 31.09
N HIS A 25 -3.15 -2.72 29.78
CA HIS A 25 -2.31 -2.19 28.73
C HIS A 25 -3.13 -1.79 27.50
N SER A 26 -2.52 -0.97 26.62
CA SER A 26 -3.09 -0.67 25.33
C SER A 26 -3.05 -1.90 24.42
N TYR A 27 -4.15 -2.23 23.77
CA TYR A 27 -4.26 -3.34 22.84
C TYR A 27 -4.80 -2.86 21.49
N PRO A 28 -4.21 -3.28 20.35
CA PRO A 28 -4.68 -2.87 19.03
C PRO A 28 -6.06 -3.39 18.71
N HIS A 29 -6.92 -2.49 18.25
CA HIS A 29 -8.30 -2.77 17.87
C HIS A 29 -8.53 -2.42 16.40
N CYS A 30 -9.43 -3.16 15.75
CA CYS A 30 -9.91 -2.82 14.43
C CYS A 30 -10.52 -1.41 14.44
N TRP A 31 -10.00 -0.50 13.62
CA TRP A 31 -10.43 0.88 13.62
C TRP A 31 -11.92 1.06 13.24
N ARG A 32 -12.49 0.14 12.44
CA ARG A 32 -13.92 0.13 12.08
C ARG A 32 -14.81 -0.53 13.12
N ARG A 33 -14.51 -1.78 13.48
CA ARG A 33 -15.35 -2.61 14.37
C ARG A 33 -15.05 -2.42 15.83
N LYS A 34 -13.94 -1.76 16.18
CA LYS A 34 -13.47 -1.57 17.57
C LYS A 34 -13.28 -2.88 18.35
N THR A 35 -13.11 -3.99 17.65
CA THR A 35 -12.81 -5.30 18.25
C THR A 35 -11.30 -5.51 18.34
N PRO A 36 -10.82 -6.25 19.37
CA PRO A 36 -9.42 -6.62 19.47
C PRO A 36 -8.93 -7.35 18.23
N LEU A 37 -7.69 -7.09 17.81
CA LEU A 37 -7.04 -7.76 16.69
C LEU A 37 -6.31 -9.03 17.16
N ILE A 38 -6.15 -9.97 16.23
CA ILE A 38 -5.28 -11.13 16.39
C ILE A 38 -4.06 -10.93 15.51
N PHE A 39 -2.87 -11.20 16.05
CA PHE A 39 -1.63 -11.21 15.28
C PHE A 39 -1.42 -12.58 14.68
N THR A 40 -1.27 -12.65 13.37
CA THR A 40 -0.97 -13.88 12.63
C THR A 40 0.16 -13.64 11.65
N SER A 41 0.95 -14.66 11.38
CA SER A 41 1.93 -14.66 10.31
C SER A 41 1.31 -15.25 9.05
N THR A 42 1.42 -14.56 7.94
CA THR A 42 0.96 -15.00 6.62
C THR A 42 2.03 -14.70 5.57
N PRO A 43 2.18 -15.52 4.52
CA PRO A 43 3.03 -15.18 3.39
C PRO A 43 2.61 -13.84 2.79
N GLN A 44 3.59 -13.00 2.46
CA GLN A 44 3.35 -11.66 1.92
C GLN A 44 4.36 -11.34 0.83
N TRP A 45 3.98 -10.43 -0.09
CA TRP A 45 4.85 -9.89 -1.12
C TRP A 45 5.40 -8.53 -0.71
N PHE A 46 6.70 -8.35 -0.91
CA PHE A 46 7.40 -7.12 -0.51
C PHE A 46 8.20 -6.54 -1.66
N ILE A 47 8.21 -5.21 -1.76
CA ILE A 47 9.21 -4.48 -2.52
C ILE A 47 10.35 -4.16 -1.57
N SER A 48 11.54 -4.69 -1.87
CA SER A 48 12.71 -4.45 -1.03
C SER A 48 13.21 -3.01 -1.20
N MET A 49 13.37 -2.32 -0.09
CA MET A 49 13.91 -0.95 -0.07
C MET A 49 15.42 -0.92 -0.25
N LYS A 50 16.10 -2.03 0.05
CA LYS A 50 17.57 -2.14 -0.04
C LYS A 50 18.05 -2.65 -1.41
N LYS A 51 17.25 -3.54 -2.04
CA LYS A 51 17.63 -4.11 -3.33
C LYS A 51 17.71 -3.02 -4.39
N ASN A 52 18.71 -3.13 -5.27
CA ASN A 52 19.01 -2.14 -6.31
C ASN A 52 19.15 -0.70 -5.79
N ASN A 53 19.57 -0.55 -4.53
CA ASN A 53 19.82 0.76 -3.91
C ASN A 53 18.61 1.72 -3.88
N LEU A 54 17.38 1.19 -3.96
CA LEU A 54 16.16 1.96 -4.15
C LEU A 54 16.01 3.13 -3.16
N ILE A 55 16.23 2.88 -1.87
CA ILE A 55 16.05 3.92 -0.86
C ILE A 55 17.09 5.03 -0.95
N ASN A 56 18.35 4.70 -1.27
CA ASN A 56 19.40 5.70 -1.40
C ASN A 56 19.19 6.56 -2.65
N GLU A 57 18.74 5.95 -3.75
CA GLU A 57 18.39 6.73 -4.94
C GLU A 57 17.19 7.63 -4.68
N ALA A 58 16.17 7.17 -3.93
CA ALA A 58 15.07 8.02 -3.52
C ALA A 58 15.53 9.20 -2.65
N LEU A 59 16.43 8.95 -1.68
CA LEU A 59 17.03 10.00 -0.85
C LEU A 59 17.88 11.00 -1.64
N ASN A 60 18.53 10.56 -2.73
CA ASN A 60 19.25 11.45 -3.63
C ASN A 60 18.29 12.31 -4.44
N GLN A 61 17.26 11.71 -5.02
CA GLN A 61 16.33 12.39 -5.94
C GLN A 61 15.45 13.44 -5.25
N ILE A 62 15.08 13.26 -3.98
CA ILE A 62 14.28 14.27 -3.26
C ILE A 62 14.99 15.63 -3.11
N ASN A 63 16.33 15.67 -3.22
CA ASN A 63 17.09 16.92 -3.17
C ASN A 63 16.95 17.74 -4.46
N ASN A 64 16.51 17.12 -5.56
CA ASN A 64 16.27 17.78 -6.84
C ASN A 64 14.82 18.28 -7.01
N VAL A 65 13.97 18.01 -6.01
CA VAL A 65 12.57 18.41 -5.99
C VAL A 65 12.40 19.71 -5.23
N ASN A 66 11.60 20.63 -5.77
CA ASN A 66 11.22 21.83 -5.05
C ASN A 66 10.09 21.53 -4.04
N TRP A 67 10.32 21.81 -2.77
CA TRP A 67 9.37 21.54 -1.69
C TRP A 67 8.78 22.84 -1.15
N GLU A 68 7.45 22.96 -1.28
CA GLU A 68 6.67 24.08 -0.79
C GLU A 68 5.61 23.61 0.24
N PRO A 69 5.75 23.97 1.52
CA PRO A 69 6.88 24.65 2.17
C PRO A 69 8.14 23.78 2.27
N SER A 70 9.30 24.41 2.44
CA SER A 70 10.61 23.76 2.44
C SER A 70 10.78 22.65 3.50
N TRP A 71 10.02 22.67 4.60
CA TRP A 71 10.02 21.58 5.60
C TRP A 71 9.58 20.22 5.03
N GLY A 72 8.90 20.22 3.88
CA GLY A 72 8.47 19.01 3.18
C GLY A 72 9.64 18.07 2.86
N LEU A 73 10.79 18.63 2.46
CA LEU A 73 12.01 17.86 2.22
C LEU A 73 12.46 17.07 3.46
N GLN A 74 12.56 17.73 4.60
CA GLN A 74 13.00 17.06 5.83
C GLN A 74 12.00 15.99 6.28
N ARG A 75 10.70 16.25 6.06
CA ARG A 75 9.64 15.31 6.40
C ARG A 75 9.70 14.04 5.56
N ILE A 76 9.80 14.14 4.24
CA ILE A 76 9.91 12.98 3.36
C ILE A 76 11.22 12.21 3.61
N LYS A 77 12.32 12.92 3.81
CA LYS A 77 13.63 12.34 4.13
C LYS A 77 13.58 11.48 5.38
N SER A 78 13.01 11.97 6.48
CA SER A 78 12.89 11.20 7.72
C SER A 78 12.02 9.94 7.55
N MET A 79 11.02 9.98 6.69
CA MET A 79 10.13 8.83 6.41
C MET A 79 10.78 7.78 5.49
N LEU A 80 11.79 8.17 4.71
CA LEU A 80 12.52 7.27 3.83
C LEU A 80 13.72 6.61 4.52
N THR A 81 14.42 7.32 5.42
CA THR A 81 15.71 6.90 5.98
C THR A 81 15.65 5.50 6.61
N ASP A 82 14.65 5.22 7.43
CA ASP A 82 14.49 3.93 8.12
C ASP A 82 13.27 3.15 7.61
N ARG A 83 12.91 3.36 6.34
CA ARG A 83 11.74 2.70 5.79
C ARG A 83 11.97 1.19 5.67
N PRO A 84 11.10 0.36 6.28
CA PRO A 84 11.13 -1.08 6.07
C PRO A 84 10.69 -1.43 4.65
N ASP A 85 10.93 -2.66 4.23
CA ASP A 85 10.43 -3.20 2.97
C ASP A 85 8.91 -3.00 2.87
N TRP A 86 8.44 -2.64 1.69
CA TRP A 86 7.03 -2.31 1.47
C TRP A 86 6.22 -3.57 1.21
N CYS A 87 5.39 -3.97 2.17
CA CYS A 87 4.41 -5.02 1.97
C CYS A 87 3.33 -4.55 0.99
N VAL A 88 3.33 -5.11 -0.22
CA VAL A 88 2.42 -4.72 -1.31
C VAL A 88 1.23 -5.65 -1.48
N SER A 89 1.21 -6.81 -0.84
CA SER A 89 0.09 -7.74 -0.91
C SER A 89 -1.00 -7.45 0.11
N ARG A 90 -2.24 -7.66 -0.30
CA ARG A 90 -3.44 -7.54 0.54
C ARG A 90 -4.36 -8.73 0.29
N GLN A 91 -4.90 -9.30 1.36
CA GLN A 91 -5.91 -10.36 1.31
C GLN A 91 -7.29 -9.72 1.24
N ARG A 92 -7.63 -9.18 0.06
CA ARG A 92 -8.88 -8.47 -0.22
C ARG A 92 -9.50 -8.99 -1.52
N ASN A 93 -10.84 -9.09 -1.52
CA ASN A 93 -11.58 -9.49 -2.73
C ASN A 93 -11.69 -8.34 -3.75
N TRP A 94 -11.46 -7.10 -3.32
CA TRP A 94 -11.49 -5.93 -4.19
C TRP A 94 -10.10 -5.29 -4.26
N GLY A 95 -9.61 -5.11 -5.48
CA GLY A 95 -8.30 -4.49 -5.76
C GLY A 95 -7.71 -5.01 -7.06
N VAL A 96 -6.58 -4.45 -7.47
CA VAL A 96 -5.80 -4.97 -8.60
C VAL A 96 -5.09 -6.25 -8.16
N PRO A 97 -5.26 -7.39 -8.83
CA PRO A 97 -4.62 -8.63 -8.43
C PRO A 97 -3.10 -8.57 -8.64
N ILE A 98 -2.36 -9.24 -7.79
CA ILE A 98 -0.95 -9.54 -8.03
C ILE A 98 -0.89 -10.72 -8.99
N THR A 99 -0.50 -10.46 -10.24
CA THR A 99 -0.55 -11.48 -11.31
C THR A 99 0.72 -12.35 -11.33
N LEU A 100 1.08 -12.92 -10.17
CA LEU A 100 2.18 -13.85 -10.03
C LEU A 100 1.72 -15.31 -10.13
N VAL A 101 2.58 -16.13 -10.70
CA VAL A 101 2.48 -17.59 -10.74
C VAL A 101 3.58 -18.16 -9.87
N VAL A 102 3.23 -18.97 -8.88
CA VAL A 102 4.16 -19.49 -7.88
C VAL A 102 4.08 -21.00 -7.79
N HIS A 103 5.21 -21.63 -7.50
CA HIS A 103 5.29 -23.06 -7.27
C HIS A 103 4.53 -23.43 -5.99
N LYS A 104 3.72 -24.49 -6.04
CA LYS A 104 2.81 -24.88 -4.96
C LYS A 104 3.51 -25.19 -3.65
N ASP A 105 4.67 -25.86 -3.71
CA ASP A 105 5.37 -26.33 -2.52
C ASP A 105 6.41 -25.33 -2.02
N THR A 106 7.13 -24.65 -2.92
CA THR A 106 8.24 -23.74 -2.55
C THR A 106 7.82 -22.28 -2.43
N GLY A 107 6.72 -21.88 -3.09
CA GLY A 107 6.30 -20.48 -3.20
C GLY A 107 7.18 -19.63 -4.10
N GLU A 108 8.14 -20.24 -4.80
CA GLU A 108 9.02 -19.53 -5.73
C GLU A 108 8.26 -19.08 -6.97
N ILE A 109 8.62 -17.89 -7.47
CA ILE A 109 8.02 -17.32 -8.67
C ILE A 109 8.43 -18.15 -9.89
N HIS A 110 7.49 -18.36 -10.81
CA HIS A 110 7.74 -19.09 -12.06
C HIS A 110 8.90 -18.45 -12.84
N PRO A 111 9.86 -19.24 -13.37
CA PRO A 111 11.05 -18.73 -14.07
C PRO A 111 10.74 -17.77 -15.22
N ASN A 112 9.67 -18.05 -15.96
CA ASN A 112 9.23 -17.23 -17.11
C ASN A 112 8.20 -16.16 -16.72
N GLN A 113 8.14 -15.74 -15.44
CA GLN A 113 7.15 -14.78 -14.95
C GLN A 113 7.12 -13.46 -15.75
N LYS A 114 8.26 -13.02 -16.27
CA LYS A 114 8.33 -11.81 -17.10
C LYS A 114 7.48 -11.92 -18.36
N ASP A 115 7.58 -13.04 -19.09
CA ASP A 115 6.79 -13.28 -20.30
C ASP A 115 5.31 -13.51 -19.98
N LEU A 116 5.04 -14.12 -18.81
CA LEU A 116 3.69 -14.32 -18.33
C LEU A 116 3.00 -13.00 -17.99
N PHE A 117 3.71 -12.01 -17.44
CA PHE A 117 3.14 -10.69 -17.21
C PHE A 117 2.60 -10.05 -18.48
N GLU A 118 3.35 -10.10 -19.60
CA GLU A 118 2.89 -9.57 -20.89
C GLU A 118 1.63 -10.27 -21.38
N LYS A 119 1.60 -11.59 -21.30
CA LYS A 119 0.42 -12.39 -21.71
C LYS A 119 -0.80 -12.10 -20.85
N PHE A 120 -0.62 -11.99 -19.53
CA PHE A 120 -1.71 -11.67 -18.60
C PHE A 120 -2.20 -10.23 -18.78
N ALA A 121 -1.28 -9.28 -19.00
CA ALA A 121 -1.64 -7.89 -19.28
C ALA A 121 -2.52 -7.79 -20.53
N LEU A 122 -2.16 -8.47 -21.62
CA LEU A 122 -2.96 -8.51 -22.84
C LEU A 122 -4.35 -9.13 -22.65
N ALA A 123 -4.45 -10.16 -21.82
CA ALA A 123 -5.74 -10.78 -21.49
C ALA A 123 -6.62 -9.84 -20.65
N ILE A 124 -6.02 -9.16 -19.66
CA ILE A 124 -6.71 -8.18 -18.81
C ILE A 124 -7.13 -6.95 -19.62
N GLU A 125 -6.30 -6.48 -20.55
CA GLU A 125 -6.64 -5.35 -21.43
C GLU A 125 -7.88 -5.64 -22.27
N LYS A 126 -8.01 -6.87 -22.78
CA LYS A 126 -9.14 -7.28 -23.62
C LYS A 126 -10.43 -7.56 -22.86
N GLN A 127 -10.35 -8.11 -21.65
CA GLN A 127 -11.49 -8.69 -20.94
C GLN A 127 -11.76 -8.01 -19.58
N GLY A 128 -10.93 -7.02 -19.21
CA GLY A 128 -10.98 -6.37 -17.90
C GLY A 128 -10.29 -7.19 -16.81
N ILE A 129 -10.19 -6.61 -15.63
CA ILE A 129 -9.40 -7.14 -14.51
C ILE A 129 -9.86 -8.52 -14.04
N SER A 130 -11.15 -8.85 -14.19
CA SER A 130 -11.72 -10.15 -13.86
C SER A 130 -11.20 -11.31 -14.76
N ALA A 131 -10.46 -10.98 -15.82
CA ALA A 131 -9.77 -11.99 -16.61
C ALA A 131 -8.80 -12.81 -15.74
N TRP A 132 -8.10 -12.17 -14.80
CA TRP A 132 -7.17 -12.87 -13.91
C TRP A 132 -7.81 -14.08 -13.20
N ASP A 133 -9.00 -13.90 -12.66
CA ASP A 133 -9.69 -14.99 -11.96
C ASP A 133 -10.04 -16.15 -12.88
N LYS A 134 -10.37 -15.84 -14.15
CA LYS A 134 -10.84 -16.79 -15.16
C LYS A 134 -9.71 -17.50 -15.92
N LEU A 135 -8.49 -16.93 -15.92
CA LEU A 135 -7.33 -17.52 -16.63
C LEU A 135 -7.01 -18.91 -16.08
N ASP A 136 -6.84 -19.87 -17.00
CA ASP A 136 -6.35 -21.21 -16.69
C ASP A 136 -4.86 -21.29 -17.04
N LEU A 137 -4.01 -21.69 -16.11
CA LEU A 137 -2.55 -21.74 -16.29
C LEU A 137 -2.13 -22.72 -17.40
N LYS A 138 -2.94 -23.76 -17.67
CA LYS A 138 -2.65 -24.73 -18.76
C LYS A 138 -2.56 -24.07 -20.15
N ASP A 139 -3.19 -22.91 -20.34
CA ASP A 139 -3.14 -22.17 -21.59
C ASP A 139 -1.85 -21.33 -21.75
N TYR A 140 -1.04 -21.24 -20.69
CA TYR A 140 0.13 -20.35 -20.60
C TYR A 140 1.45 -21.06 -20.31
N ILE A 141 1.42 -22.15 -19.53
CA ILE A 141 2.61 -22.90 -19.10
C ILE A 141 2.38 -24.41 -19.23
N GLN A 142 3.45 -25.17 -19.48
CA GLN A 142 3.36 -26.62 -19.63
C GLN A 142 3.30 -27.37 -18.30
N ASP A 143 3.99 -26.82 -17.30
CA ASP A 143 4.13 -27.35 -15.93
C ASP A 143 3.06 -26.80 -14.96
N TYR A 144 1.87 -26.46 -15.50
CA TYR A 144 0.77 -25.86 -14.75
C TYR A 144 0.33 -26.67 -13.51
N ASP A 145 0.58 -27.98 -13.50
CA ASP A 145 0.25 -28.83 -12.36
C ASP A 145 1.14 -28.56 -11.12
N GLU A 146 2.31 -27.97 -11.31
CA GLU A 146 3.24 -27.63 -10.22
C GLU A 146 3.03 -26.19 -9.70
N TYR A 147 2.28 -25.36 -10.41
CA TYR A 147 2.13 -23.93 -10.14
C TYR A 147 0.70 -23.52 -9.80
N VAL A 148 0.59 -22.37 -9.14
CA VAL A 148 -0.70 -21.75 -8.79
C VAL A 148 -0.64 -20.23 -8.96
N LYS A 149 -1.78 -19.64 -9.32
CA LYS A 149 -1.94 -18.17 -9.34
C LYS A 149 -2.03 -17.64 -7.91
N THR A 150 -1.40 -16.49 -7.65
CA THR A 150 -1.63 -15.77 -6.39
C THR A 150 -3.06 -15.22 -6.32
N SER A 151 -3.61 -15.20 -5.11
CA SER A 151 -4.96 -14.66 -4.84
C SER A 151 -4.94 -13.27 -4.19
N ASP A 152 -3.76 -12.75 -3.91
CA ASP A 152 -3.60 -11.45 -3.27
C ASP A 152 -3.87 -10.29 -4.24
N SER A 153 -4.36 -9.18 -3.70
CA SER A 153 -4.46 -7.90 -4.39
C SER A 153 -3.32 -6.95 -4.00
N LEU A 154 -3.04 -5.98 -4.86
CA LEU A 154 -2.05 -4.93 -4.58
C LEU A 154 -2.54 -3.97 -3.49
N ASP A 155 -1.59 -3.43 -2.76
CA ASP A 155 -1.81 -2.26 -1.91
C ASP A 155 -2.28 -1.08 -2.77
N VAL A 156 -3.37 -0.43 -2.36
CA VAL A 156 -3.92 0.74 -3.06
C VAL A 156 -2.92 1.89 -3.22
N TRP A 157 -1.92 1.96 -2.36
CA TRP A 157 -0.83 2.93 -2.50
C TRP A 157 0.14 2.58 -3.64
N PHE A 158 0.20 1.32 -4.03
CA PHE A 158 0.88 0.91 -5.26
C PHE A 158 0.10 1.38 -6.49
N ASP A 159 -1.22 1.14 -6.51
CA ASP A 159 -2.09 1.57 -7.62
C ASP A 159 -2.00 3.09 -7.85
N SER A 160 -2.10 3.88 -6.77
CA SER A 160 -1.95 5.33 -6.86
C SER A 160 -0.51 5.75 -7.15
N GLY A 161 0.47 5.01 -6.63
CA GLY A 161 1.89 5.28 -6.81
C GLY A 161 2.34 5.23 -8.27
N ILE A 162 1.78 4.33 -9.08
CA ILE A 162 2.14 4.19 -10.51
C ILE A 162 1.41 5.18 -11.44
N THR A 163 0.72 6.20 -10.91
CA THR A 163 -0.02 7.19 -11.72
C THR A 163 0.90 7.88 -12.75
N HIS A 164 2.16 8.13 -12.39
CA HIS A 164 3.16 8.69 -13.30
C HIS A 164 3.34 7.83 -14.57
N TYR A 165 3.25 6.51 -14.44
CA TYR A 165 3.36 5.56 -15.56
C TYR A 165 2.00 5.29 -16.21
N ALA A 166 1.02 4.86 -15.42
CA ALA A 166 -0.28 4.39 -15.94
C ALA A 166 -1.14 5.51 -16.55
N VAL A 167 -0.97 6.75 -16.11
CA VAL A 167 -1.75 7.91 -16.59
C VAL A 167 -0.88 8.93 -17.29
N SER A 168 0.15 9.47 -16.60
CA SER A 168 0.92 10.60 -17.13
C SER A 168 1.70 10.21 -18.39
N SER A 169 2.44 9.12 -18.37
CA SER A 169 3.19 8.66 -19.55
C SER A 169 2.28 8.28 -20.72
N LYS A 170 1.12 7.73 -20.44
CA LYS A 170 0.15 7.36 -21.50
C LYS A 170 -0.51 8.57 -22.16
N ARG A 171 -0.72 9.66 -21.41
CA ARG A 171 -1.41 10.86 -21.91
C ARG A 171 -0.47 11.91 -22.48
N PHE A 172 0.72 12.06 -21.91
CA PHE A 172 1.63 13.16 -22.19
C PHE A 172 2.98 12.74 -22.76
N GLY A 173 3.21 11.45 -22.94
CA GLY A 173 4.44 10.87 -23.45
C GLY A 173 5.29 10.18 -22.39
N GLU A 174 6.17 9.28 -22.84
CA GLU A 174 7.06 8.51 -21.97
C GLU A 174 7.96 9.44 -21.13
N ASN A 175 8.22 9.02 -19.90
CA ASN A 175 9.04 9.75 -18.93
C ASN A 175 8.53 11.14 -18.56
N THR A 176 7.24 11.42 -18.73
CA THR A 176 6.63 12.68 -18.28
C THR A 176 6.78 12.82 -16.77
N VAL A 177 7.43 13.92 -16.37
CA VAL A 177 7.54 14.34 -14.96
C VAL A 177 6.50 15.43 -14.71
N ALA A 178 5.67 15.27 -13.69
CA ALA A 178 4.68 16.28 -13.32
C ALA A 178 5.34 17.57 -12.84
N ASP A 179 4.82 18.71 -13.25
CA ASP A 179 5.33 20.00 -12.79
C ASP A 179 5.00 20.24 -11.31
N LEU A 180 3.83 19.78 -10.86
CA LEU A 180 3.35 19.98 -9.50
C LEU A 180 2.54 18.79 -8.99
N TYR A 181 2.92 18.27 -7.80
CA TYR A 181 2.07 17.47 -6.94
C TYR A 181 1.54 18.34 -5.81
N LEU A 182 0.22 18.39 -5.62
CA LEU A 182 -0.44 19.26 -4.65
C LEU A 182 -1.42 18.43 -3.81
N GLU A 183 -1.10 18.26 -2.53
CA GLU A 183 -1.92 17.49 -1.57
C GLU A 183 -1.65 17.92 -0.12
N GLY A 184 -2.37 17.30 0.81
CA GLY A 184 -2.17 17.49 2.23
C GLY A 184 -0.90 16.87 2.79
N SER A 185 -0.53 17.29 3.99
CA SER A 185 0.71 16.87 4.65
C SER A 185 0.76 15.38 5.02
N ASP A 186 -0.37 14.68 5.05
CA ASP A 186 -0.45 13.23 5.25
C ASP A 186 0.13 12.45 4.06
N GLN A 187 0.19 13.04 2.87
CA GLN A 187 0.68 12.38 1.66
C GLN A 187 2.20 12.19 1.61
N HIS A 188 2.97 12.76 2.52
CA HIS A 188 4.37 12.39 2.70
C HIS A 188 4.54 10.92 3.10
N ARG A 189 3.54 10.32 3.76
CA ARG A 189 3.46 8.87 4.04
C ARG A 189 2.45 8.14 3.15
N GLY A 190 1.99 8.77 2.11
CA GLY A 190 1.02 8.24 1.15
C GLY A 190 1.51 8.41 -0.28
N TRP A 191 0.75 9.16 -1.08
CA TRP A 191 0.96 9.27 -2.52
C TRP A 191 2.31 9.90 -2.91
N PHE A 192 2.81 10.91 -2.21
CA PHE A 192 4.13 11.47 -2.51
C PHE A 192 5.23 10.41 -2.41
N GLN A 193 5.18 9.58 -1.37
CA GLN A 193 6.18 8.56 -1.14
C GLN A 193 6.01 7.35 -2.06
N SER A 194 4.78 6.86 -2.27
CA SER A 194 4.54 5.71 -3.15
C SER A 194 4.88 6.04 -4.60
N SER A 195 4.52 7.23 -5.10
CA SER A 195 4.89 7.70 -6.44
C SER A 195 6.39 7.83 -6.62
N LEU A 196 7.09 8.36 -5.61
CA LEU A 196 8.55 8.47 -5.64
C LEU A 196 9.20 7.09 -5.77
N LEU A 197 8.85 6.16 -4.89
CA LEU A 197 9.47 4.83 -4.86
C LEU A 197 9.21 4.04 -6.14
N THR A 198 8.00 4.06 -6.66
CA THR A 198 7.68 3.38 -7.92
C THR A 198 8.38 4.03 -9.11
N SER A 199 8.47 5.35 -9.16
CA SER A 199 9.15 6.06 -10.25
C SER A 199 10.67 5.83 -10.20
N ILE A 200 11.29 5.85 -9.03
CA ILE A 200 12.71 5.51 -8.89
C ILE A 200 12.98 4.08 -9.33
N ALA A 201 12.14 3.12 -8.90
CA ALA A 201 12.30 1.73 -9.28
C ALA A 201 12.18 1.49 -10.80
N MET A 202 11.37 2.28 -11.50
CA MET A 202 11.11 2.13 -12.94
C MET A 202 12.01 3.01 -13.80
N ASN A 203 12.23 4.27 -13.40
CA ASN A 203 12.81 5.32 -14.25
C ASN A 203 14.06 5.97 -13.62
N ASN A 204 14.45 5.59 -12.42
CA ASN A 204 15.53 6.20 -11.64
C ASN A 204 15.42 7.72 -11.48
N SER A 205 14.19 8.26 -11.44
CA SER A 205 13.93 9.69 -11.30
C SER A 205 12.67 9.96 -10.47
N ALA A 206 12.60 11.14 -9.84
CA ALA A 206 11.38 11.58 -9.16
C ALA A 206 10.26 11.83 -10.19
N PRO A 207 8.98 11.52 -9.87
CA PRO A 207 7.86 11.68 -10.80
C PRO A 207 7.32 13.12 -10.84
N TYR A 208 7.89 14.02 -10.06
CA TYR A 208 7.45 15.41 -9.89
C TYR A 208 8.63 16.37 -9.73
N LYS A 209 8.46 17.60 -10.22
CA LYS A 209 9.43 18.71 -10.08
C LYS A 209 9.21 19.49 -8.79
N THR A 210 7.95 19.71 -8.43
CA THR A 210 7.54 20.48 -7.24
C THR A 210 6.49 19.69 -6.45
N VAL A 211 6.61 19.73 -5.13
CA VAL A 211 5.59 19.23 -4.20
C VAL A 211 5.09 20.39 -3.35
N LEU A 212 3.82 20.76 -3.53
CA LEU A 212 3.16 21.75 -2.69
C LEU A 212 2.28 21.04 -1.66
N THR A 213 2.52 21.33 -0.40
CA THR A 213 1.83 20.69 0.73
C THR A 213 0.95 21.71 1.44
N HIS A 214 -0.37 21.48 1.42
CA HIS A 214 -1.31 22.27 2.22
C HIS A 214 -1.64 21.63 3.57
N GLY A 215 -2.23 22.41 4.48
CA GLY A 215 -2.79 21.93 5.74
C GLY A 215 -4.12 21.20 5.54
N PHE A 216 -4.66 20.66 6.63
CA PHE A 216 -6.00 20.10 6.62
C PHE A 216 -7.07 21.18 6.66
N VAL A 217 -8.22 20.90 6.04
CA VAL A 217 -9.43 21.71 6.26
C VAL A 217 -9.88 21.51 7.72
N VAL A 218 -10.10 22.61 8.41
CA VAL A 218 -10.47 22.63 9.82
C VAL A 218 -11.85 23.24 10.03
N ASP A 219 -12.48 22.90 11.14
CA ASP A 219 -13.71 23.56 11.61
C ASP A 219 -13.40 24.88 12.33
N GLU A 220 -14.44 25.59 12.79
CA GLU A 220 -14.32 26.85 13.52
C GLU A 220 -13.51 26.76 14.83
N GLN A 221 -13.36 25.55 15.38
CA GLN A 221 -12.56 25.28 16.55
C GLN A 221 -11.13 24.86 16.19
N GLY A 222 -10.73 24.92 14.92
CA GLY A 222 -9.41 24.52 14.43
C GLY A 222 -9.17 23.01 14.38
N ARG A 223 -10.21 22.18 14.53
CA ARG A 223 -10.10 20.73 14.47
C ARG A 223 -10.21 20.24 13.01
N LYS A 224 -9.37 19.28 12.64
CA LYS A 224 -9.43 18.64 11.31
C LYS A 224 -10.85 18.14 11.03
N GLN A 225 -11.41 18.53 9.88
CA GLN A 225 -12.69 17.97 9.43
C GLN A 225 -12.56 16.49 9.11
N SER A 226 -13.46 15.69 9.65
CA SER A 226 -13.53 14.25 9.37
C SER A 226 -14.96 13.70 9.50
N LYS A 227 -15.27 12.69 8.71
CA LYS A 227 -16.57 11.99 8.78
C LYS A 227 -16.81 11.37 10.16
N SER A 228 -15.74 10.91 10.83
CA SER A 228 -15.84 10.29 12.15
C SER A 228 -16.18 11.29 13.27
N LEU A 229 -15.81 12.56 13.13
CA LEU A 229 -16.15 13.64 14.04
C LEU A 229 -17.50 14.31 13.69
N GLY A 230 -18.03 14.07 12.48
CA GLY A 230 -19.28 14.67 12.03
C GLY A 230 -19.19 16.18 11.75
N ASN A 231 -17.99 16.77 11.70
CA ASN A 231 -17.74 18.19 11.52
C ASN A 231 -17.43 18.58 10.06
N VAL A 232 -17.82 17.72 9.11
CA VAL A 232 -17.59 17.98 7.68
C VAL A 232 -18.69 18.90 7.15
N VAL A 233 -18.29 19.96 6.46
CA VAL A 233 -19.20 20.79 5.66
C VAL A 233 -19.33 20.12 4.30
N SER A 234 -20.54 19.66 3.95
CA SER A 234 -20.75 19.06 2.63
C SER A 234 -20.86 20.14 1.56
N PRO A 235 -20.27 19.92 0.36
CA PRO A 235 -20.40 20.87 -0.77
C PRO A 235 -21.88 21.18 -1.11
N GLN A 236 -22.76 20.18 -0.99
CA GLN A 236 -24.17 20.35 -1.25
C GLN A 236 -24.82 21.41 -0.33
N LYS A 237 -24.48 21.39 0.97
CA LYS A 237 -25.01 22.41 1.90
C LYS A 237 -24.55 23.81 1.54
N VAL A 238 -23.30 23.94 1.07
CA VAL A 238 -22.77 25.24 0.62
C VAL A 238 -23.51 25.68 -0.62
N TRP A 239 -23.66 24.81 -1.60
CA TRP A 239 -24.40 25.05 -2.82
C TRP A 239 -25.85 25.46 -2.55
N ASP A 240 -26.57 24.72 -1.72
CA ASP A 240 -27.98 24.96 -1.42
C ASP A 240 -28.21 26.30 -0.66
N SER A 241 -27.19 26.80 0.04
CA SER A 241 -27.27 28.03 0.83
C SER A 241 -26.73 29.29 0.11
N LEU A 242 -25.76 29.11 -0.76
CA LEU A 242 -25.07 30.24 -1.41
C LEU A 242 -25.27 30.32 -2.94
N GLY A 243 -25.83 29.30 -3.55
CA GLY A 243 -26.08 29.20 -4.99
C GLY A 243 -24.89 28.68 -5.77
#